data_e2a051519222aedd9fa195bd00b9cc59
#
_entry.id   e2a051519222aedd9fa195bd00b9cc59
#
_cell.length_a   1.000
_cell.length_b   1.000
_cell.length_c   1.000
_cell.angle_alpha   90.00
_cell.angle_beta   90.00
_cell.angle_gamma   90.00
#
_symmetry.space_group_name_H-M   'P 1'
#
loop_
_entity.id
_entity.type
_entity.pdbx_description
1 polymer ?
#
loop_
_entity_poly.entity_id
_entity_poly.type
_entity_poly.pdbx_seq_one_letter_code
_entity_poly.pdbx_strand_id
1 'polypeptide(L)'
;MESTKQKNYVLPIAMMFALFAMISFVTGLPQPFGAIVQNEFGASNFEATLGFFANFIAFAFMGIPAGMLLQKIGYKKTALIAIVVGFVGVGIQVLSSKMGFATYVAGAFVSGFSMCMLNTVVNPMLNTLGGGGKKGNQLIQMGGSLNSVSATIVPVLVGYLMGTVVEERTIAKALPALYIAMAIFAVAFLVLFIMNIPEPSLAKANNNAKNEHSPLAFRHFKLGALAIFVYVGIEVGIPHFAGLFMMTPEAGGGLAIDSTIAGSVVGTYWFLMLIGRLVGASLGGKFTSKAMLTVASGVGILFIILAFICPITTMVSMPVFKSDISFGVAQVPISIMFMALCGLCTSIMWGGIFNLAVEGLGKYTEAASGIFMVLVC
;
A
#
# COMPACT_ATOMS: atom_id res chain seq x y z
N MET A 1 24.44 -9.24 -38.77
CA MET A 1 23.14 -8.73 -38.29
C MET A 1 22.59 -9.77 -37.29
N GLU A 2 22.97 -9.67 -36.02
CA GLU A 2 22.35 -10.48 -34.96
C GLU A 2 20.95 -9.93 -34.70
N SER A 3 19.94 -10.74 -34.97
CA SER A 3 18.56 -10.51 -34.61
C SER A 3 18.49 -10.39 -33.07
N THR A 4 18.42 -9.19 -32.56
CA THR A 4 18.11 -8.92 -31.15
C THR A 4 16.71 -9.45 -30.90
N LYS A 5 16.59 -10.70 -30.41
CA LYS A 5 15.35 -11.24 -29.84
C LYS A 5 14.84 -10.25 -28.81
N GLN A 6 13.79 -9.53 -29.16
CA GLN A 6 13.09 -8.63 -28.26
C GLN A 6 12.68 -9.43 -27.01
N LYS A 7 13.34 -9.20 -25.88
CA LYS A 7 13.06 -9.93 -24.64
C LYS A 7 11.62 -9.66 -24.25
N ASN A 8 10.80 -10.72 -24.23
CA ASN A 8 9.41 -10.63 -23.83
C ASN A 8 9.31 -10.51 -22.30
N TYR A 9 8.99 -9.30 -21.80
CA TYR A 9 8.86 -9.02 -20.37
C TYR A 9 7.41 -9.13 -19.86
N VAL A 10 6.46 -9.57 -20.68
CA VAL A 10 5.04 -9.64 -20.29
C VAL A 10 4.85 -10.53 -19.06
N LEU A 11 5.44 -11.71 -19.02
CA LEU A 11 5.29 -12.64 -17.93
C LEU A 11 5.94 -12.11 -16.60
N PRO A 12 7.18 -11.59 -16.60
CA PRO A 12 7.74 -10.92 -15.42
C PRO A 12 6.90 -9.74 -14.91
N ILE A 13 6.36 -8.90 -15.80
CA ILE A 13 5.48 -7.78 -15.44
C ILE A 13 4.19 -8.30 -14.79
N ALA A 14 3.55 -9.32 -15.39
CA ALA A 14 2.35 -9.93 -14.84
C ALA A 14 2.59 -10.51 -13.44
N MET A 15 3.76 -11.13 -13.21
CA MET A 15 4.13 -11.64 -11.89
C MET A 15 4.31 -10.50 -10.88
N MET A 16 4.95 -9.38 -11.27
CA MET A 16 5.07 -8.23 -10.38
C MET A 16 3.70 -7.63 -10.03
N PHE A 17 2.76 -7.61 -10.97
CA PHE A 17 1.39 -7.19 -10.71
C PHE A 17 0.66 -8.14 -9.74
N ALA A 18 0.84 -9.45 -9.90
CA ALA A 18 0.30 -10.43 -8.96
C ALA A 18 0.87 -10.25 -7.54
N LEU A 19 2.17 -9.95 -7.42
CA LEU A 19 2.80 -9.65 -6.14
C LEU A 19 2.24 -8.34 -5.54
N PHE A 20 1.97 -7.30 -6.33
CA PHE A 20 1.29 -6.08 -5.85
C PHE A 20 -0.10 -6.38 -5.27
N ALA A 21 -0.89 -7.20 -5.98
CA ALA A 21 -2.21 -7.61 -5.48
C ALA A 21 -2.10 -8.41 -4.18
N MET A 22 -1.10 -9.31 -4.08
CA MET A 22 -0.83 -10.08 -2.86
C MET A 22 -0.41 -9.18 -1.68
N ILE A 23 0.47 -8.20 -1.91
CA ILE A 23 0.87 -7.24 -0.89
C ILE A 23 -0.37 -6.57 -0.31
N SER A 24 -1.25 -6.06 -1.16
CA SER A 24 -2.46 -5.36 -0.73
C SER A 24 -3.44 -6.29 0.00
N PHE A 25 -3.58 -7.54 -0.47
CA PHE A 25 -4.41 -8.51 0.21
C PHE A 25 -3.97 -8.70 1.66
N VAL A 26 -2.68 -8.93 1.87
CA VAL A 26 -2.13 -9.21 3.21
C VAL A 26 -2.08 -7.96 4.10
N THR A 27 -1.73 -6.79 3.55
CA THR A 27 -1.75 -5.53 4.32
C THR A 27 -3.17 -5.07 4.66
N GLY A 28 -4.17 -5.50 3.91
CA GLY A 28 -5.58 -5.21 4.18
C GLY A 28 -6.20 -6.08 5.29
N LEU A 29 -5.62 -7.25 5.59
CA LEU A 29 -6.16 -8.17 6.61
C LEU A 29 -6.23 -7.57 8.02
N PRO A 30 -5.20 -6.86 8.55
CA PRO A 30 -5.25 -6.34 9.91
C PRO A 30 -6.40 -5.36 10.20
N GLN A 31 -6.90 -4.67 9.19
CA GLN A 31 -7.95 -3.66 9.37
C GLN A 31 -9.27 -4.25 9.90
N PRO A 32 -9.88 -5.28 9.29
CA PRO A 32 -11.07 -5.90 9.84
C PRO A 32 -10.81 -6.71 11.13
N PHE A 33 -9.56 -7.06 11.42
CA PHE A 33 -9.19 -7.77 12.65
C PHE A 33 -9.24 -6.88 13.90
N GLY A 34 -9.22 -5.56 13.78
CA GLY A 34 -9.35 -4.65 14.92
C GLY A 34 -10.62 -4.94 15.75
N ALA A 35 -11.76 -5.10 15.10
CA ALA A 35 -13.02 -5.45 15.77
C ALA A 35 -12.97 -6.84 16.45
N ILE A 36 -12.32 -7.83 15.84
CA ILE A 36 -12.14 -9.17 16.41
C ILE A 36 -11.32 -9.09 17.69
N VAL A 37 -10.25 -8.33 17.67
CA VAL A 37 -9.34 -8.16 18.81
C VAL A 37 -10.08 -7.52 20.00
N GLN A 38 -10.94 -6.55 19.73
CA GLN A 38 -11.79 -5.94 20.77
C GLN A 38 -12.80 -6.95 21.34
N ASN A 39 -13.49 -7.67 20.47
CA ASN A 39 -14.56 -8.60 20.90
C ASN A 39 -14.02 -9.80 21.65
N GLU A 40 -12.93 -10.41 21.17
CA GLU A 40 -12.43 -11.69 21.69
C GLU A 40 -11.46 -11.52 22.87
N PHE A 41 -10.64 -10.45 22.83
CA PHE A 41 -9.64 -10.21 23.87
C PHE A 41 -9.98 -9.05 24.82
N GLY A 42 -11.13 -8.39 24.63
CA GLY A 42 -11.50 -7.21 25.43
C GLY A 42 -10.52 -6.04 25.26
N ALA A 43 -9.84 -5.98 24.12
CA ALA A 43 -8.79 -5.01 23.85
C ALA A 43 -9.35 -3.59 23.71
N SER A 44 -8.58 -2.60 24.15
CA SER A 44 -8.88 -1.19 23.95
C SER A 44 -8.82 -0.79 22.46
N ASN A 45 -9.37 0.38 22.12
CA ASN A 45 -9.28 0.93 20.77
C ASN A 45 -7.83 1.05 20.28
N PHE A 46 -6.90 1.38 21.17
CA PHE A 46 -5.47 1.45 20.82
C PHE A 46 -4.91 0.06 20.52
N GLU A 47 -5.18 -0.93 21.36
CA GLU A 47 -4.71 -2.30 21.15
C GLU A 47 -5.27 -2.90 19.86
N ALA A 48 -6.51 -2.59 19.48
CA ALA A 48 -7.12 -3.01 18.22
C ALA A 48 -6.35 -2.55 16.99
N THR A 49 -5.61 -1.43 17.09
CA THR A 49 -4.78 -0.91 15.98
C THR A 49 -3.38 -1.52 15.96
N LEU A 50 -2.94 -2.23 17.00
CA LEU A 50 -1.56 -2.73 17.10
C LEU A 50 -1.19 -3.71 15.98
N GLY A 51 -2.13 -4.52 15.49
CA GLY A 51 -1.88 -5.39 14.35
C GLY A 51 -1.53 -4.62 13.08
N PHE A 52 -2.26 -3.55 12.80
CA PHE A 52 -1.98 -2.65 11.67
C PHE A 52 -0.65 -1.90 11.88
N PHE A 53 -0.46 -1.32 13.06
CA PHE A 53 0.77 -0.62 13.43
C PHE A 53 2.00 -1.54 13.36
N ALA A 54 1.92 -2.76 13.89
CA ALA A 54 3.00 -3.74 13.85
C ALA A 54 3.41 -4.09 12.41
N ASN A 55 2.44 -4.19 11.50
CA ASN A 55 2.72 -4.46 10.09
C ASN A 55 3.52 -3.31 9.45
N PHE A 56 3.18 -2.05 9.73
CA PHE A 56 3.88 -0.90 9.15
C PHE A 56 5.21 -0.60 9.84
N ILE A 57 5.31 -0.71 11.17
CA ILE A 57 6.59 -0.47 11.86
C ILE A 57 7.66 -1.50 11.46
N ALA A 58 7.25 -2.67 10.99
CA ALA A 58 8.16 -3.66 10.41
C ALA A 58 8.96 -3.12 9.22
N PHE A 59 8.41 -2.15 8.47
CA PHE A 59 9.11 -1.49 7.36
C PHE A 59 10.34 -0.71 7.84
N ALA A 60 10.27 -0.09 9.02
CA ALA A 60 11.41 0.63 9.60
C ALA A 60 12.61 -0.31 9.86
N PHE A 61 12.33 -1.53 10.29
CA PHE A 61 13.38 -2.51 10.59
C PHE A 61 13.85 -3.27 9.35
N MET A 62 12.96 -3.60 8.43
CA MET A 62 13.27 -4.47 7.29
C MET A 62 13.70 -3.70 6.03
N GLY A 63 13.42 -2.41 5.89
CA GLY A 63 13.69 -1.66 4.66
C GLY A 63 15.15 -1.74 4.23
N ILE A 64 16.10 -1.36 5.11
CA ILE A 64 17.54 -1.44 4.77
C ILE A 64 18.01 -2.90 4.57
N PRO A 65 17.71 -3.88 5.46
CA PRO A 65 18.02 -5.27 5.22
C PRO A 65 17.45 -5.82 3.90
N ALA A 66 16.22 -5.47 3.54
CA ALA A 66 15.61 -5.87 2.27
C ALA A 66 16.38 -5.34 1.05
N GLY A 67 16.78 -4.06 1.07
CA GLY A 67 17.61 -3.46 0.02
C GLY A 67 18.98 -4.13 -0.09
N MET A 68 19.62 -4.44 1.04
CA MET A 68 20.90 -5.18 1.07
C MET A 68 20.74 -6.60 0.54
N LEU A 69 19.65 -7.28 0.91
CA LEU A 69 19.35 -8.63 0.42
C LEU A 69 19.13 -8.61 -1.08
N LEU A 70 18.34 -7.64 -1.59
CA LEU A 70 18.09 -7.45 -3.00
C LEU A 70 19.39 -7.27 -3.81
N GLN A 71 20.34 -6.49 -3.30
CA GLN A 71 21.67 -6.31 -3.92
C GLN A 71 22.49 -7.60 -3.94
N LYS A 72 22.44 -8.40 -2.85
CA LYS A 72 23.28 -9.60 -2.71
C LYS A 72 22.77 -10.78 -3.52
N ILE A 73 21.49 -11.06 -3.51
CA ILE A 73 20.91 -12.30 -4.04
C ILE A 73 19.96 -12.08 -5.22
N GLY A 74 19.68 -10.81 -5.57
CA GLY A 74 18.82 -10.43 -6.70
C GLY A 74 17.32 -10.47 -6.41
N TYR A 75 16.53 -10.10 -7.40
CA TYR A 75 15.08 -9.88 -7.27
C TYR A 75 14.30 -11.15 -7.00
N LYS A 76 14.55 -12.23 -7.77
CA LYS A 76 13.81 -13.48 -7.66
C LYS A 76 13.99 -14.12 -6.29
N LYS A 77 15.23 -14.24 -5.82
CA LYS A 77 15.53 -14.90 -4.54
C LYS A 77 14.99 -14.07 -3.37
N THR A 78 15.12 -12.74 -3.42
CA THR A 78 14.58 -11.85 -2.39
C THR A 78 13.05 -11.98 -2.31
N ALA A 79 12.35 -12.02 -3.43
CA ALA A 79 10.91 -12.21 -3.47
C ALA A 79 10.48 -13.58 -2.92
N LEU A 80 11.21 -14.67 -3.25
CA LEU A 80 10.92 -16.00 -2.71
C LEU A 80 11.07 -16.05 -1.18
N ILE A 81 12.13 -15.44 -0.64
CA ILE A 81 12.33 -15.34 0.81
C ILE A 81 11.19 -14.50 1.44
N ALA A 82 10.83 -13.39 0.81
CA ALA A 82 9.73 -12.55 1.29
C ALA A 82 8.41 -13.32 1.36
N ILE A 83 8.09 -14.11 0.34
CA ILE A 83 6.88 -14.95 0.30
C ILE A 83 6.88 -15.98 1.44
N VAL A 84 8.02 -16.63 1.70
CA VAL A 84 8.15 -17.58 2.82
C VAL A 84 7.95 -16.88 4.17
N VAL A 85 8.57 -15.71 4.35
CA VAL A 85 8.40 -14.90 5.58
C VAL A 85 6.93 -14.50 5.77
N GLY A 86 6.23 -14.13 4.70
CA GLY A 86 4.81 -13.78 4.76
C GLY A 86 3.92 -14.98 5.10
N PHE A 87 4.20 -16.14 4.49
CA PHE A 87 3.51 -17.38 4.82
C PHE A 87 3.66 -17.73 6.31
N VAL A 88 4.87 -17.63 6.85
CA VAL A 88 5.16 -17.86 8.27
C VAL A 88 4.43 -16.81 9.14
N GLY A 89 4.47 -15.53 8.77
CA GLY A 89 3.80 -14.47 9.51
C GLY A 89 2.29 -14.67 9.62
N VAL A 90 1.63 -15.03 8.50
CA VAL A 90 0.20 -15.36 8.52
C VAL A 90 -0.04 -16.66 9.28
N GLY A 91 0.84 -17.66 9.19
CA GLY A 91 0.76 -18.89 9.98
C GLY A 91 0.81 -18.62 11.50
N ILE A 92 1.64 -17.68 11.94
CA ILE A 92 1.67 -17.21 13.34
C ILE A 92 0.33 -16.54 13.71
N GLN A 93 -0.26 -15.73 12.80
CA GLN A 93 -1.59 -15.16 13.05
C GLN A 93 -2.68 -16.24 13.19
N VAL A 94 -2.61 -17.34 12.43
CA VAL A 94 -3.52 -18.48 12.59
C VAL A 94 -3.40 -19.09 14.00
N LEU A 95 -2.20 -19.20 14.54
CA LEU A 95 -1.97 -19.74 15.90
C LEU A 95 -2.53 -18.82 16.99
N SER A 96 -2.79 -17.56 16.71
CA SER A 96 -3.34 -16.61 17.70
C SER A 96 -4.71 -17.02 18.24
N SER A 97 -5.47 -17.80 17.48
CA SER A 97 -6.74 -18.40 17.94
C SER A 97 -6.58 -19.29 19.18
N LYS A 98 -5.37 -19.79 19.44
CA LYS A 98 -5.05 -20.63 20.59
C LYS A 98 -4.10 -19.96 21.58
N MET A 99 -3.24 -19.08 21.10
CA MET A 99 -2.13 -18.48 21.85
C MET A 99 -2.37 -17.01 22.26
N GLY A 100 -3.46 -16.41 21.78
CA GLY A 100 -3.92 -15.09 22.21
C GLY A 100 -3.34 -13.92 21.41
N PHE A 101 -3.67 -12.71 21.88
CA PHE A 101 -3.45 -11.44 21.18
C PHE A 101 -1.99 -11.13 20.83
N ALA A 102 -1.04 -11.38 21.75
CA ALA A 102 0.37 -11.13 21.50
C ALA A 102 0.90 -11.91 20.27
N THR A 103 0.42 -13.14 20.07
CA THR A 103 0.76 -13.97 18.91
C THR A 103 0.21 -13.37 17.62
N TYR A 104 -1.00 -12.79 17.64
CA TYR A 104 -1.56 -12.07 16.51
C TYR A 104 -0.67 -10.88 16.11
N VAL A 105 -0.29 -10.04 17.06
CA VAL A 105 0.57 -8.87 16.82
C VAL A 105 1.95 -9.30 16.29
N ALA A 106 2.55 -10.34 16.87
CA ALA A 106 3.82 -10.89 16.40
C ALA A 106 3.73 -11.40 14.95
N GLY A 107 2.64 -12.11 14.61
CA GLY A 107 2.38 -12.58 13.26
C GLY A 107 2.19 -11.42 12.27
N ALA A 108 1.49 -10.37 12.66
CA ALA A 108 1.33 -9.15 11.86
C ALA A 108 2.68 -8.45 11.61
N PHE A 109 3.54 -8.37 12.62
CA PHE A 109 4.89 -7.82 12.49
C PHE A 109 5.76 -8.63 11.51
N VAL A 110 5.75 -9.96 11.60
CA VAL A 110 6.47 -10.83 10.67
C VAL A 110 5.92 -10.72 9.25
N SER A 111 4.59 -10.63 9.09
CA SER A 111 3.97 -10.37 7.79
C SER A 111 4.42 -9.02 7.21
N GLY A 112 4.58 -8.00 8.05
CA GLY A 112 5.11 -6.69 7.66
C GLY A 112 6.51 -6.76 7.06
N PHE A 113 7.40 -7.62 7.55
CA PHE A 113 8.70 -7.86 6.94
C PHE A 113 8.56 -8.36 5.49
N SER A 114 7.67 -9.31 5.27
CA SER A 114 7.38 -9.81 3.92
C SER A 114 6.89 -8.69 3.00
N MET A 115 5.96 -7.87 3.47
CA MET A 115 5.38 -6.78 2.68
C MET A 115 6.44 -5.72 2.33
N CYS A 116 7.31 -5.37 3.27
CA CYS A 116 8.44 -4.49 3.04
C CYS A 116 9.40 -5.04 1.98
N MET A 117 9.80 -6.31 2.11
CA MET A 117 10.69 -6.98 1.15
C MET A 117 10.08 -7.03 -0.25
N LEU A 118 8.79 -7.38 -0.36
CA LEU A 118 8.10 -7.44 -1.65
C LEU A 118 7.99 -6.07 -2.32
N ASN A 119 7.65 -5.02 -1.56
CA ASN A 119 7.64 -3.65 -2.07
C ASN A 119 9.03 -3.20 -2.55
N THR A 120 10.09 -3.60 -1.82
CA THR A 120 11.49 -3.34 -2.21
C THR A 120 11.85 -4.03 -3.52
N VAL A 121 11.22 -5.15 -3.86
CA VAL A 121 11.41 -5.88 -5.13
C VAL A 121 10.56 -5.33 -6.25
N VAL A 122 9.24 -5.20 -6.06
CA VAL A 122 8.30 -4.98 -7.17
C VAL A 122 8.39 -3.58 -7.76
N ASN A 123 8.60 -2.55 -6.93
CA ASN A 123 8.67 -1.18 -7.42
C ASN A 123 9.88 -0.94 -8.36
N PRO A 124 11.15 -1.23 -7.97
CA PRO A 124 12.28 -1.04 -8.87
C PRO A 124 12.27 -2.01 -10.04
N MET A 125 11.72 -3.24 -9.88
CA MET A 125 11.59 -4.18 -10.99
C MET A 125 10.66 -3.64 -12.07
N LEU A 126 9.46 -3.17 -11.73
CA LEU A 126 8.54 -2.57 -12.69
C LEU A 126 9.12 -1.33 -13.36
N ASN A 127 9.81 -0.48 -12.58
CA ASN A 127 10.51 0.67 -13.14
C ASN A 127 11.53 0.24 -14.21
N THR A 128 12.38 -0.74 -13.88
CA THR A 128 13.44 -1.24 -14.76
C THR A 128 12.88 -1.95 -15.99
N LEU A 129 11.85 -2.81 -15.83
CA LEU A 129 11.20 -3.50 -16.94
C LEU A 129 10.50 -2.53 -17.91
N GLY A 130 10.02 -1.38 -17.40
CA GLY A 130 9.51 -0.28 -18.20
C GLY A 130 10.59 0.59 -18.88
N GLY A 131 11.85 0.35 -18.57
CA GLY A 131 12.98 1.17 -19.07
C GLY A 131 13.12 2.52 -18.36
N GLY A 132 12.53 2.67 -17.17
CA GLY A 132 12.51 3.92 -16.41
C GLY A 132 11.60 5.00 -17.00
N GLY A 133 11.69 6.24 -16.51
CA GLY A 133 10.96 7.40 -17.01
C GLY A 133 9.44 7.18 -17.09
N LYS A 134 8.83 7.60 -18.20
CA LYS A 134 7.36 7.55 -18.38
C LYS A 134 6.80 6.12 -18.35
N LYS A 135 7.43 5.17 -19.05
CA LYS A 135 6.97 3.78 -19.09
C LYS A 135 7.15 3.08 -17.75
N GLY A 136 8.26 3.32 -17.06
CA GLY A 136 8.49 2.81 -15.70
C GLY A 136 7.42 3.33 -14.74
N ASN A 137 7.14 4.63 -14.76
CA ASN A 137 6.05 5.22 -13.99
C ASN A 137 4.69 4.60 -14.33
N GLN A 138 4.39 4.40 -15.62
CA GLN A 138 3.14 3.76 -16.06
C GLN A 138 2.97 2.37 -15.45
N LEU A 139 4.00 1.53 -15.49
CA LEU A 139 3.93 0.17 -14.91
C LEU A 139 3.75 0.20 -13.39
N ILE A 140 4.42 1.12 -12.68
CA ILE A 140 4.22 1.28 -11.23
C ILE A 140 2.78 1.72 -10.93
N GLN A 141 2.22 2.65 -11.69
CA GLN A 141 0.82 3.09 -11.52
C GLN A 141 -0.18 1.95 -11.81
N MET A 142 0.09 1.13 -12.83
CA MET A 142 -0.73 -0.05 -13.12
C MET A 142 -0.68 -1.07 -11.97
N GLY A 143 0.52 -1.34 -11.42
CA GLY A 143 0.69 -2.18 -10.24
C GLY A 143 -0.05 -1.62 -9.03
N GLY A 144 0.07 -0.31 -8.79
CA GLY A 144 -0.66 0.40 -7.76
C GLY A 144 -2.19 0.33 -7.92
N SER A 145 -2.70 0.31 -9.16
CA SER A 145 -4.13 0.12 -9.42
C SER A 145 -4.60 -1.27 -8.98
N LEU A 146 -3.84 -2.32 -9.29
CA LEU A 146 -4.15 -3.68 -8.83
C LEU A 146 -4.06 -3.80 -7.31
N ASN A 147 -3.09 -3.12 -6.69
CA ASN A 147 -3.01 -2.99 -5.25
C ASN A 147 -4.31 -2.39 -4.67
N SER A 148 -4.81 -1.30 -5.24
CA SER A 148 -6.04 -0.64 -4.77
C SER A 148 -7.29 -1.51 -4.99
N VAL A 149 -7.39 -2.24 -6.10
CA VAL A 149 -8.48 -3.21 -6.32
C VAL A 149 -8.49 -4.26 -5.21
N SER A 150 -7.33 -4.84 -4.91
CA SER A 150 -7.22 -5.81 -3.82
C SER A 150 -7.58 -5.21 -2.46
N ALA A 151 -7.09 -4.00 -2.15
CA ALA A 151 -7.41 -3.28 -0.92
C ALA A 151 -8.92 -3.02 -0.77
N THR A 152 -9.63 -2.79 -1.88
CA THR A 152 -11.09 -2.59 -1.88
C THR A 152 -11.84 -3.92 -1.65
N ILE A 153 -11.37 -5.01 -2.26
CA ILE A 153 -12.03 -6.33 -2.18
C ILE A 153 -11.80 -7.01 -0.83
N VAL A 154 -10.62 -6.85 -0.22
CA VAL A 154 -10.25 -7.58 1.01
C VAL A 154 -11.19 -7.34 2.18
N PRO A 155 -11.57 -6.10 2.56
CA PRO A 155 -12.50 -5.89 3.65
C PRO A 155 -13.87 -6.53 3.40
N VAL A 156 -14.34 -6.52 2.15
CA VAL A 156 -15.61 -7.12 1.73
C VAL A 156 -15.53 -8.65 1.84
N LEU A 157 -14.48 -9.25 1.29
CA LEU A 157 -14.26 -10.68 1.36
C LEU A 157 -14.17 -11.17 2.82
N VAL A 158 -13.37 -10.47 3.63
CA VAL A 158 -13.20 -10.80 5.05
C VAL A 158 -14.51 -10.61 5.81
N GLY A 159 -15.25 -9.52 5.54
CA GLY A 159 -16.58 -9.29 6.11
C GLY A 159 -17.58 -10.40 5.75
N TYR A 160 -17.58 -10.83 4.49
CA TYR A 160 -18.42 -11.95 4.03
C TYR A 160 -18.07 -13.27 4.76
N LEU A 161 -16.78 -13.57 4.88
CA LEU A 161 -16.30 -14.81 5.52
C LEU A 161 -16.56 -14.83 7.03
N MET A 162 -16.50 -13.66 7.69
CA MET A 162 -16.70 -13.54 9.15
C MET A 162 -18.16 -13.35 9.57
N GLY A 163 -19.04 -13.07 8.62
CA GLY A 163 -20.45 -12.72 8.88
C GLY A 163 -20.69 -11.23 9.05
N THR A 164 -21.97 -10.84 8.95
CA THR A 164 -22.41 -9.43 8.94
C THR A 164 -22.44 -8.80 10.34
N VAL A 165 -22.61 -9.60 11.38
CA VAL A 165 -22.71 -9.12 12.77
C VAL A 165 -21.30 -8.93 13.32
N VAL A 166 -20.93 -7.67 13.56
CA VAL A 166 -19.56 -7.30 14.00
C VAL A 166 -19.24 -7.84 15.38
N GLU A 167 -20.23 -7.85 16.29
CA GLU A 167 -20.13 -8.31 17.68
C GLU A 167 -19.86 -9.81 17.79
N GLU A 168 -20.20 -10.58 16.76
CA GLU A 168 -19.98 -12.03 16.71
C GLU A 168 -18.65 -12.43 16.03
N ARG A 169 -17.85 -11.46 15.56
CA ARG A 169 -16.60 -11.75 14.89
C ARG A 169 -15.56 -12.23 15.87
N THR A 170 -15.01 -13.40 15.58
CA THR A 170 -13.94 -14.06 16.35
C THR A 170 -12.76 -14.42 15.42
N ILE A 171 -11.60 -14.70 16.01
CA ILE A 171 -10.45 -15.20 15.24
C ILE A 171 -10.80 -16.51 14.53
N ALA A 172 -11.60 -17.38 15.17
CA ALA A 172 -12.04 -18.63 14.57
C ALA A 172 -12.84 -18.40 13.27
N LYS A 173 -13.71 -17.38 13.23
CA LYS A 173 -14.45 -16.98 12.02
C LYS A 173 -13.55 -16.31 10.97
N ALA A 174 -12.40 -15.77 11.37
CA ALA A 174 -11.42 -15.16 10.50
C ALA A 174 -10.39 -16.15 9.90
N LEU A 175 -10.27 -17.36 10.46
CA LEU A 175 -9.34 -18.39 9.98
C LEU A 175 -9.43 -18.67 8.47
N PRO A 176 -10.62 -18.77 7.85
CA PRO A 176 -10.70 -18.96 6.40
C PRO A 176 -9.99 -17.87 5.61
N ALA A 177 -10.06 -16.60 6.03
CA ALA A 177 -9.35 -15.49 5.36
C ALA A 177 -7.83 -15.64 5.50
N LEU A 178 -7.34 -16.04 6.66
CA LEU A 178 -5.91 -16.32 6.89
C LEU A 178 -5.43 -17.53 6.07
N TYR A 179 -6.23 -18.60 5.98
CA TYR A 179 -5.89 -19.75 5.14
C TYR A 179 -5.86 -19.39 3.65
N ILE A 180 -6.77 -18.52 3.17
CA ILE A 180 -6.72 -17.99 1.81
C ILE A 180 -5.43 -17.21 1.60
N ALA A 181 -5.00 -16.36 2.54
CA ALA A 181 -3.74 -15.64 2.46
C ALA A 181 -2.54 -16.61 2.39
N MET A 182 -2.51 -17.66 3.21
CA MET A 182 -1.47 -18.68 3.16
C MET A 182 -1.46 -19.41 1.82
N ALA A 183 -2.63 -19.77 1.27
CA ALA A 183 -2.75 -20.38 -0.05
C ALA A 183 -2.23 -19.47 -1.17
N ILE A 184 -2.54 -18.16 -1.11
CA ILE A 184 -2.02 -17.17 -2.04
C ILE A 184 -0.48 -17.12 -1.98
N PHE A 185 0.12 -17.10 -0.79
CA PHE A 185 1.58 -17.17 -0.64
C PHE A 185 2.18 -18.46 -1.22
N ALA A 186 1.57 -19.61 -0.94
CA ALA A 186 2.04 -20.91 -1.45
C ALA A 186 2.00 -20.96 -2.99
N VAL A 187 0.89 -20.52 -3.60
CA VAL A 187 0.74 -20.46 -5.06
C VAL A 187 1.75 -19.46 -5.65
N ALA A 188 1.88 -18.26 -5.06
CA ALA A 188 2.84 -17.26 -5.51
C ALA A 188 4.28 -17.80 -5.44
N PHE A 189 4.63 -18.54 -4.39
CA PHE A 189 5.94 -19.17 -4.26
C PHE A 189 6.19 -20.18 -5.39
N LEU A 190 5.26 -21.09 -5.64
CA LEU A 190 5.39 -22.10 -6.68
C LEU A 190 5.52 -21.48 -8.08
N VAL A 191 4.66 -20.51 -8.39
CA VAL A 191 4.70 -19.80 -9.67
C VAL A 191 6.03 -19.07 -9.84
N LEU A 192 6.45 -18.29 -8.84
CA LEU A 192 7.70 -17.53 -8.88
C LEU A 192 8.93 -18.45 -8.93
N PHE A 193 8.89 -19.59 -8.26
CA PHE A 193 9.97 -20.56 -8.24
C PHE A 193 10.24 -21.12 -9.64
N ILE A 194 9.19 -21.47 -10.37
CA ILE A 194 9.27 -22.04 -11.73
C ILE A 194 9.63 -20.97 -12.77
N MET A 195 9.13 -19.73 -12.59
CA MET A 195 9.32 -18.65 -13.55
C MET A 195 10.76 -18.16 -13.61
N ASN A 196 11.24 -17.88 -14.83
CA ASN A 196 12.47 -17.13 -15.05
C ASN A 196 12.19 -15.64 -15.02
N ILE A 197 12.64 -14.97 -13.95
CA ILE A 197 12.60 -13.51 -13.84
C ILE A 197 13.94 -12.96 -14.27
N PRO A 198 13.98 -11.98 -15.19
CA PRO A 198 15.21 -11.33 -15.58
C PRO A 198 15.77 -10.57 -14.38
N GLU A 199 17.01 -10.87 -13.99
CA GLU A 199 17.73 -10.02 -13.05
C GLU A 199 18.24 -8.80 -13.82
N PRO A 200 17.96 -7.57 -13.38
CA PRO A 200 18.54 -6.38 -13.97
C PRO A 200 20.06 -6.51 -14.01
N SER A 201 20.66 -6.12 -15.13
CA SER A 201 22.09 -6.32 -15.42
C SER A 201 23.07 -5.75 -14.37
N LEU A 202 22.57 -5.00 -13.43
CA LEU A 202 23.29 -4.43 -12.28
C LEU A 202 23.80 -5.50 -11.28
N ALA A 203 23.14 -6.65 -11.23
CA ALA A 203 23.57 -7.79 -10.39
C ALA A 203 24.89 -8.45 -10.85
N LYS A 204 25.38 -8.15 -12.06
CA LYS A 204 26.67 -8.62 -12.58
C LYS A 204 27.84 -7.69 -12.29
N ALA A 205 27.60 -6.53 -11.70
CA ALA A 205 28.68 -5.69 -11.22
C ALA A 205 29.32 -6.35 -10.00
N ASN A 206 30.49 -6.93 -10.21
CA ASN A 206 31.45 -7.46 -9.22
C ASN A 206 31.00 -7.38 -7.76
N ASN A 207 30.80 -8.52 -7.12
CA ASN A 207 30.52 -8.68 -5.69
C ASN A 207 31.54 -7.98 -4.74
N ASN A 208 32.52 -7.28 -5.26
CA ASN A 208 33.56 -6.56 -4.50
C ASN A 208 33.53 -5.03 -4.67
N ALA A 209 32.68 -4.46 -5.52
CA ALA A 209 32.54 -3.02 -5.57
C ALA A 209 31.65 -2.56 -4.41
N LYS A 210 32.26 -2.26 -3.26
CA LYS A 210 31.62 -1.43 -2.22
C LYS A 210 31.03 -0.21 -2.92
N ASN A 211 29.74 0.07 -2.68
CA ASN A 211 29.15 1.31 -3.15
C ASN A 211 29.98 2.48 -2.62
N GLU A 212 30.63 3.23 -3.50
CA GLU A 212 31.47 4.36 -3.13
C GLU A 212 30.71 5.43 -2.35
N HIS A 213 29.39 5.51 -2.62
CA HIS A 213 28.49 6.46 -1.98
C HIS A 213 27.16 5.80 -1.57
N SER A 214 26.53 6.34 -0.53
CA SER A 214 25.16 6.00 -0.17
C SER A 214 24.18 6.64 -1.18
N PRO A 215 22.99 6.04 -1.48
CA PRO A 215 21.93 6.70 -2.22
C PRO A 215 21.57 8.08 -1.66
N LEU A 216 21.74 8.29 -0.37
CA LEU A 216 21.54 9.58 0.29
C LEU A 216 22.53 10.67 -0.16
N ALA A 217 23.59 10.36 -0.90
CA ALA A 217 24.44 11.38 -1.51
C ALA A 217 23.71 12.15 -2.62
N PHE A 218 22.73 11.53 -3.26
CA PHE A 218 21.98 12.14 -4.37
C PHE A 218 20.85 13.04 -3.83
N ARG A 219 20.86 14.33 -4.21
CA ARG A 219 19.88 15.32 -3.73
C ARG A 219 18.44 14.93 -4.07
N HIS A 220 18.18 14.46 -5.29
CA HIS A 220 16.83 14.09 -5.72
C HIS A 220 16.30 12.89 -4.92
N PHE A 221 17.17 11.94 -4.56
CA PHE A 221 16.79 10.82 -3.71
C PHE A 221 16.44 11.28 -2.29
N LYS A 222 17.24 12.17 -1.67
CA LYS A 222 16.90 12.74 -0.34
C LYS A 222 15.54 13.42 -0.34
N LEU A 223 15.26 14.22 -1.37
CA LEU A 223 13.98 14.92 -1.50
C LEU A 223 12.83 13.92 -1.75
N GLY A 224 13.06 12.89 -2.56
CA GLY A 224 12.08 11.82 -2.77
C GLY A 224 11.80 11.00 -1.51
N ALA A 225 12.84 10.72 -0.72
CA ALA A 225 12.73 10.05 0.56
C ALA A 225 11.92 10.88 1.58
N LEU A 226 12.16 12.17 1.67
CA LEU A 226 11.34 13.07 2.49
C LEU A 226 9.90 13.15 1.95
N ALA A 227 9.75 13.22 0.63
CA ALA A 227 8.44 13.32 0.00
C ALA A 227 7.58 12.07 0.26
N ILE A 228 8.16 10.85 0.25
CA ILE A 228 7.38 9.63 0.54
C ILE A 228 6.93 9.59 2.00
N PHE A 229 7.78 10.00 2.94
CA PHE A 229 7.42 10.08 4.35
C PHE A 229 6.22 11.02 4.58
N VAL A 230 6.28 12.24 4.04
CA VAL A 230 5.18 13.20 4.12
C VAL A 230 3.93 12.69 3.42
N TYR A 231 4.11 12.09 2.23
CA TYR A 231 3.01 11.54 1.44
C TYR A 231 2.24 10.46 2.19
N VAL A 232 2.92 9.49 2.80
CA VAL A 232 2.24 8.40 3.54
C VAL A 232 1.43 8.98 4.70
N GLY A 233 1.98 9.96 5.42
CA GLY A 233 1.24 10.69 6.45
C GLY A 233 -0.02 11.39 5.92
N ILE A 234 0.04 11.98 4.73
CA ILE A 234 -1.11 12.62 4.08
C ILE A 234 -2.12 11.57 3.58
N GLU A 235 -1.65 10.52 2.91
CA GLU A 235 -2.49 9.46 2.33
C GLU A 235 -3.37 8.80 3.37
N VAL A 236 -2.81 8.48 4.53
CA VAL A 236 -3.53 7.83 5.63
C VAL A 236 -4.20 8.85 6.55
N GLY A 237 -3.56 9.99 6.76
CA GLY A 237 -4.03 11.02 7.70
C GLY A 237 -5.34 11.67 7.27
N ILE A 238 -5.49 12.06 6.00
CA ILE A 238 -6.71 12.73 5.52
C ILE A 238 -7.97 11.90 5.79
N PRO A 239 -8.10 10.65 5.33
CA PRO A 239 -9.30 9.86 5.56
C PRO A 239 -9.51 9.51 7.04
N HIS A 240 -8.41 9.29 7.79
CA HIS A 240 -8.49 9.00 9.22
C HIS A 240 -9.05 10.18 10.01
N PHE A 241 -8.47 11.37 9.84
CA PHE A 241 -8.95 12.57 10.53
C PHE A 241 -10.34 13.01 10.07
N ALA A 242 -10.67 12.86 8.77
CA ALA A 242 -12.02 13.11 8.28
C ALA A 242 -13.04 12.18 8.95
N GLY A 243 -12.72 10.89 9.08
CA GLY A 243 -13.54 9.91 9.77
C GLY A 243 -13.73 10.25 11.25
N LEU A 244 -12.65 10.54 11.97
CA LEU A 244 -12.71 10.94 13.37
C LEU A 244 -13.53 12.22 13.56
N PHE A 245 -13.29 13.25 12.76
CA PHE A 245 -13.99 14.52 12.85
C PHE A 245 -15.49 14.36 12.64
N MET A 246 -15.90 13.52 11.66
CA MET A 246 -17.30 13.22 11.43
C MET A 246 -17.97 12.51 12.62
N MET A 247 -17.30 11.53 13.21
CA MET A 247 -17.88 10.68 14.28
C MET A 247 -17.79 11.31 15.69
N THR A 248 -16.85 12.22 15.91
CA THR A 248 -16.69 12.88 17.21
C THR A 248 -17.96 13.66 17.57
N PRO A 249 -18.46 13.56 18.81
CA PRO A 249 -19.60 14.36 19.29
C PRO A 249 -19.35 15.87 19.17
N GLU A 250 -20.42 16.66 18.98
CA GLU A 250 -20.33 18.11 18.87
C GLU A 250 -19.66 18.76 20.09
N ALA A 251 -19.93 18.25 21.29
CA ALA A 251 -19.29 18.69 22.53
C ALA A 251 -17.76 18.51 22.51
N GLY A 252 -17.24 17.58 21.68
CA GLY A 252 -15.82 17.37 21.42
C GLY A 252 -15.30 18.10 20.19
N GLY A 253 -16.10 18.98 19.58
CA GLY A 253 -15.75 19.74 18.37
C GLY A 253 -15.91 18.99 17.06
N GLY A 254 -16.57 17.84 17.06
CA GLY A 254 -16.88 17.06 15.85
C GLY A 254 -18.26 17.33 15.27
N LEU A 255 -18.73 16.48 14.40
CA LEU A 255 -19.99 16.63 13.65
C LEU A 255 -21.10 15.68 14.09
N ALA A 256 -20.82 14.73 14.99
CA ALA A 256 -21.74 13.68 15.48
C ALA A 256 -22.48 12.92 14.34
N ILE A 257 -21.81 12.75 13.17
CA ILE A 257 -22.36 12.02 12.02
C ILE A 257 -22.28 10.52 12.32
N ASP A 258 -23.30 9.80 11.90
CA ASP A 258 -23.40 8.34 12.03
C ASP A 258 -22.18 7.63 11.44
N SER A 259 -21.71 6.60 12.13
CA SER A 259 -20.50 5.85 11.76
C SER A 259 -20.60 5.17 10.39
N THR A 260 -21.80 4.77 9.96
CA THR A 260 -22.03 4.15 8.65
C THR A 260 -21.84 5.18 7.52
N ILE A 261 -22.31 6.42 7.74
CA ILE A 261 -22.12 7.52 6.80
C ILE A 261 -20.62 7.90 6.76
N ALA A 262 -20.00 8.09 7.92
CA ALA A 262 -18.58 8.41 8.01
C ALA A 262 -17.71 7.34 7.35
N GLY A 263 -17.99 6.06 7.59
CA GLY A 263 -17.33 4.93 6.95
C GLY A 263 -17.49 4.93 5.43
N SER A 264 -18.67 5.27 4.92
CA SER A 264 -18.93 5.38 3.47
C SER A 264 -18.14 6.52 2.83
N VAL A 265 -17.99 7.65 3.52
CA VAL A 265 -17.16 8.78 3.05
C VAL A 265 -15.68 8.41 2.99
N VAL A 266 -15.16 7.77 4.03
CA VAL A 266 -13.79 7.24 4.06
C VAL A 266 -13.59 6.20 2.96
N GLY A 267 -14.55 5.29 2.78
CA GLY A 267 -14.57 4.33 1.67
C GLY A 267 -14.51 5.02 0.30
N THR A 268 -15.20 6.15 0.15
CA THR A 268 -15.19 6.96 -1.09
C THR A 268 -13.81 7.55 -1.35
N TYR A 269 -13.07 8.01 -0.34
CA TYR A 269 -11.69 8.45 -0.51
C TYR A 269 -10.81 7.35 -1.13
N TRP A 270 -10.88 6.13 -0.60
CA TRP A 270 -10.12 4.99 -1.11
C TRP A 270 -10.57 4.55 -2.51
N PHE A 271 -11.86 4.61 -2.78
CA PHE A 271 -12.41 4.34 -4.11
C PHE A 271 -11.94 5.39 -5.15
N LEU A 272 -11.94 6.67 -4.79
CA LEU A 272 -11.40 7.73 -5.64
C LEU A 272 -9.90 7.56 -5.86
N MET A 273 -9.15 7.05 -4.88
CA MET A 273 -7.75 6.69 -5.05
C MET A 273 -7.59 5.56 -6.09
N LEU A 274 -8.44 4.54 -6.08
CA LEU A 274 -8.43 3.51 -7.13
C LEU A 274 -8.65 4.12 -8.52
N ILE A 275 -9.68 4.96 -8.67
CA ILE A 275 -9.96 5.65 -9.94
C ILE A 275 -8.76 6.49 -10.38
N GLY A 276 -8.19 7.27 -9.48
CA GLY A 276 -7.03 8.11 -9.77
C GLY A 276 -5.80 7.31 -10.20
N ARG A 277 -5.56 6.12 -9.62
CA ARG A 277 -4.49 5.20 -10.06
C ARG A 277 -4.73 4.65 -11.45
N LEU A 278 -5.96 4.28 -11.79
CA LEU A 278 -6.33 3.83 -13.15
C LEU A 278 -6.13 4.95 -14.18
N VAL A 279 -6.55 6.17 -13.85
CA VAL A 279 -6.29 7.36 -14.68
C VAL A 279 -4.79 7.62 -14.78
N GLY A 280 -4.06 7.56 -13.67
CA GLY A 280 -2.62 7.70 -13.61
C GLY A 280 -1.87 6.67 -14.46
N ALA A 281 -2.32 5.41 -14.45
CA ALA A 281 -1.79 4.36 -15.31
C ALA A 281 -1.98 4.69 -16.81
N SER A 282 -3.16 5.22 -17.18
CA SER A 282 -3.47 5.61 -18.56
C SER A 282 -2.63 6.81 -19.02
N LEU A 283 -2.38 7.77 -18.13
CA LEU A 283 -1.66 9.02 -18.42
C LEU A 283 -0.14 8.87 -18.25
N GLY A 284 0.33 7.93 -17.42
CA GLY A 284 1.73 7.78 -17.02
C GLY A 284 2.69 7.53 -18.19
N GLY A 285 2.21 6.93 -19.28
CA GLY A 285 2.97 6.77 -20.52
C GLY A 285 3.10 8.06 -21.36
N LYS A 286 2.21 9.04 -21.15
CA LYS A 286 2.14 10.28 -21.94
C LYS A 286 2.83 11.45 -21.22
N PHE A 287 2.61 11.58 -19.91
CA PHE A 287 3.12 12.68 -19.10
C PHE A 287 4.32 12.24 -18.24
N THR A 288 5.16 13.19 -17.85
CA THR A 288 6.27 12.93 -16.93
C THR A 288 5.75 12.84 -15.49
N SER A 289 6.43 12.03 -14.66
CA SER A 289 6.11 11.93 -13.22
C SER A 289 6.11 13.28 -12.54
N LYS A 290 7.03 14.17 -12.91
CA LYS A 290 7.11 15.54 -12.40
C LYS A 290 5.84 16.34 -12.71
N ALA A 291 5.39 16.33 -13.97
CA ALA A 291 4.18 17.06 -14.38
C ALA A 291 2.94 16.52 -13.65
N MET A 292 2.79 15.19 -13.60
CA MET A 292 1.67 14.55 -12.90
C MET A 292 1.65 14.90 -11.42
N LEU A 293 2.81 14.82 -10.73
CA LEU A 293 2.92 15.20 -9.32
C LEU A 293 2.62 16.68 -9.08
N THR A 294 3.12 17.58 -9.94
CA THR A 294 2.88 19.02 -9.79
C THR A 294 1.39 19.33 -9.86
N VAL A 295 0.67 18.74 -10.85
CA VAL A 295 -0.78 18.95 -10.99
C VAL A 295 -1.52 18.34 -9.82
N ALA A 296 -1.23 17.08 -9.45
CA ALA A 296 -1.91 16.40 -8.34
C ALA A 296 -1.69 17.12 -7.01
N SER A 297 -0.47 17.57 -6.73
CA SER A 297 -0.17 18.32 -5.51
C SER A 297 -0.87 19.68 -5.49
N GLY A 298 -0.87 20.40 -6.62
CA GLY A 298 -1.54 21.69 -6.73
C GLY A 298 -3.06 21.59 -6.51
N VAL A 299 -3.71 20.60 -7.14
CA VAL A 299 -5.14 20.34 -6.94
C VAL A 299 -5.43 19.86 -5.51
N GLY A 300 -4.59 18.99 -4.95
CA GLY A 300 -4.72 18.54 -3.56
C GLY A 300 -4.62 19.69 -2.55
N ILE A 301 -3.67 20.59 -2.73
CA ILE A 301 -3.53 21.80 -1.91
C ILE A 301 -4.81 22.67 -2.02
N LEU A 302 -5.33 22.84 -3.24
CA LEU A 302 -6.57 23.59 -3.44
C LEU A 302 -7.74 22.94 -2.69
N PHE A 303 -7.90 21.61 -2.78
CA PHE A 303 -8.98 20.91 -2.06
C PHE A 303 -8.84 21.05 -0.54
N ILE A 304 -7.63 20.95 0.00
CA ILE A 304 -7.40 21.15 1.44
C ILE A 304 -7.72 22.59 1.85
N ILE A 305 -7.31 23.59 1.07
CA ILE A 305 -7.65 25.00 1.34
C ILE A 305 -9.17 25.19 1.34
N LEU A 306 -9.87 24.63 0.34
CA LEU A 306 -11.31 24.68 0.27
C LEU A 306 -11.98 23.95 1.45
N ALA A 307 -11.44 22.81 1.89
CA ALA A 307 -11.93 22.10 3.06
C ALA A 307 -11.84 22.93 4.35
N PHE A 308 -10.83 23.80 4.48
CA PHE A 308 -10.69 24.70 5.63
C PHE A 308 -11.53 25.98 5.54
N ILE A 309 -11.72 26.53 4.34
CA ILE A 309 -12.43 27.79 4.14
C ILE A 309 -13.94 27.58 4.08
N CYS A 310 -14.40 26.47 3.50
CA CYS A 310 -15.83 26.23 3.34
C CYS A 310 -16.51 25.95 4.69
N PRO A 311 -17.70 26.54 4.92
CA PRO A 311 -18.44 26.35 6.17
C PRO A 311 -18.87 24.90 6.34
N ILE A 312 -18.69 24.36 7.54
CA ILE A 312 -19.16 23.02 7.92
C ILE A 312 -20.69 22.91 7.94
N THR A 313 -21.38 24.03 8.00
CA THR A 313 -22.86 24.11 7.97
C THR A 313 -23.44 23.92 6.57
N THR A 314 -22.63 24.07 5.51
CA THR A 314 -23.09 23.90 4.14
C THR A 314 -23.08 22.43 3.77
N MET A 315 -24.27 21.81 3.78
CA MET A 315 -24.45 20.40 3.45
C MET A 315 -24.59 20.22 1.95
N VAL A 316 -23.96 19.14 1.44
CA VAL A 316 -24.03 18.74 0.02
C VAL A 316 -24.37 17.27 -0.09
N SER A 317 -25.08 16.91 -1.16
CA SER A 317 -25.35 15.52 -1.53
C SER A 317 -24.12 14.94 -2.24
N MET A 318 -23.34 14.12 -1.56
CA MET A 318 -22.15 13.49 -2.10
C MET A 318 -22.42 12.04 -2.48
N PRO A 319 -22.08 11.59 -3.71
CA PRO A 319 -22.03 10.17 -4.02
C PRO A 319 -21.02 9.47 -3.12
N VAL A 320 -21.42 8.36 -2.50
CA VAL A 320 -20.55 7.58 -1.61
C VAL A 320 -20.47 6.13 -2.05
N PHE A 321 -19.29 5.54 -1.86
CA PHE A 321 -19.02 4.12 -2.04
C PHE A 321 -19.17 3.41 -0.70
N LYS A 322 -20.07 2.43 -0.64
CA LYS A 322 -20.40 1.71 0.58
C LYS A 322 -19.59 0.43 0.70
N SER A 323 -19.51 -0.09 1.92
CA SER A 323 -18.80 -1.34 2.24
C SER A 323 -19.39 -2.60 1.58
N ASP A 324 -20.64 -2.53 1.10
CA ASP A 324 -21.30 -3.59 0.33
C ASP A 324 -21.04 -3.51 -1.19
N ILE A 325 -20.06 -2.70 -1.61
CA ILE A 325 -19.72 -2.42 -3.01
C ILE A 325 -20.85 -1.71 -3.77
N SER A 326 -21.82 -1.13 -3.10
CA SER A 326 -22.88 -0.32 -3.72
C SER A 326 -22.54 1.16 -3.70
N PHE A 327 -23.25 1.92 -4.53
CA PHE A 327 -23.21 3.37 -4.51
C PHE A 327 -24.44 3.92 -3.81
N GLY A 328 -24.24 4.99 -3.07
CA GLY A 328 -25.32 5.72 -2.41
C GLY A 328 -25.08 7.21 -2.45
N VAL A 329 -25.92 7.97 -1.77
CA VAL A 329 -25.77 9.41 -1.57
C VAL A 329 -25.78 9.68 -0.07
N ALA A 330 -24.84 10.45 0.40
CA ALA A 330 -24.79 10.93 1.78
C ALA A 330 -24.84 12.47 1.82
N GLN A 331 -25.54 13.00 2.83
CA GLN A 331 -25.52 14.43 3.14
C GLN A 331 -24.31 14.68 4.05
N VAL A 332 -23.35 15.45 3.56
CA VAL A 332 -22.12 15.76 4.29
C VAL A 332 -21.76 17.23 4.13
N PRO A 333 -21.03 17.83 5.08
CA PRO A 333 -20.47 19.16 4.88
C PRO A 333 -19.60 19.21 3.61
N ILE A 334 -19.66 20.31 2.88
CA ILE A 334 -18.85 20.52 1.67
C ILE A 334 -17.35 20.41 1.96
N SER A 335 -16.91 20.79 3.15
CA SER A 335 -15.52 20.62 3.63
C SER A 335 -15.08 19.15 3.60
N ILE A 336 -15.93 18.25 4.06
CA ILE A 336 -15.68 16.79 4.05
C ILE A 336 -15.62 16.25 2.62
N MET A 337 -16.47 16.74 1.73
CA MET A 337 -16.42 16.37 0.33
C MET A 337 -15.05 16.70 -0.30
N PHE A 338 -14.49 17.88 -0.01
CA PHE A 338 -13.16 18.23 -0.50
C PHE A 338 -12.06 17.32 0.08
N MET A 339 -12.17 16.94 1.36
CA MET A 339 -11.24 15.97 1.94
C MET A 339 -11.33 14.59 1.24
N ALA A 340 -12.54 14.12 0.92
CA ALA A 340 -12.72 12.88 0.18
C ALA A 340 -12.13 12.95 -1.24
N LEU A 341 -12.27 14.09 -1.94
CA LEU A 341 -11.71 14.31 -3.28
C LEU A 341 -10.17 14.30 -3.30
N CYS A 342 -9.50 14.55 -2.16
CA CYS A 342 -8.05 14.40 -2.06
C CYS A 342 -7.57 12.99 -2.40
N GLY A 343 -8.43 11.95 -2.31
CA GLY A 343 -8.11 10.59 -2.74
C GLY A 343 -7.69 10.50 -4.21
N LEU A 344 -8.29 11.33 -5.10
CA LEU A 344 -7.85 11.42 -6.50
C LEU A 344 -6.42 11.97 -6.60
N CYS A 345 -6.07 12.95 -5.79
CA CYS A 345 -4.77 13.62 -5.83
C CYS A 345 -3.65 12.73 -5.27
N THR A 346 -3.91 12.07 -4.13
CA THR A 346 -2.93 11.19 -3.49
C THR A 346 -2.66 9.92 -4.31
N SER A 347 -3.59 9.50 -5.14
CA SER A 347 -3.58 8.25 -5.90
C SER A 347 -2.31 8.01 -6.73
N ILE A 348 -1.80 9.02 -7.40
CA ILE A 348 -0.65 8.92 -8.32
C ILE A 348 0.68 9.28 -7.67
N MET A 349 0.65 9.76 -6.42
CA MET A 349 1.85 10.33 -5.80
C MET A 349 2.88 9.26 -5.47
N TRP A 350 2.49 8.09 -4.96
CA TRP A 350 3.42 6.99 -4.66
C TRP A 350 4.34 6.67 -5.84
N GLY A 351 3.75 6.29 -6.98
CA GLY A 351 4.52 5.90 -8.16
C GLY A 351 5.35 7.04 -8.73
N GLY A 352 4.79 8.26 -8.72
CA GLY A 352 5.48 9.45 -9.19
C GLY A 352 6.69 9.81 -8.33
N ILE A 353 6.55 9.81 -7.01
CA ILE A 353 7.64 10.09 -6.06
C ILE A 353 8.73 9.02 -6.17
N PHE A 354 8.35 7.73 -6.16
CA PHE A 354 9.30 6.63 -6.29
C PHE A 354 10.08 6.73 -7.60
N ASN A 355 9.38 6.91 -8.72
CA ASN A 355 10.04 7.00 -10.03
C ASN A 355 11.06 8.15 -10.10
N LEU A 356 10.71 9.34 -9.57
CA LEU A 356 11.63 10.48 -9.53
C LEU A 356 12.78 10.27 -8.53
N ALA A 357 12.52 9.60 -7.41
CA ALA A 357 13.54 9.32 -6.40
C ALA A 357 14.63 8.39 -6.91
N VAL A 358 14.27 7.40 -7.73
CA VAL A 358 15.23 6.40 -8.24
C VAL A 358 15.79 6.74 -9.63
N GLU A 359 15.34 7.82 -10.24
CA GLU A 359 15.77 8.23 -11.59
C GLU A 359 17.29 8.46 -11.63
N GLY A 360 17.98 7.76 -12.53
CA GLY A 360 19.42 7.90 -12.74
C GLY A 360 20.32 7.28 -11.65
N LEU A 361 19.77 6.61 -10.64
CA LEU A 361 20.57 5.99 -9.57
C LEU A 361 21.35 4.74 -10.01
N GLY A 362 20.96 4.09 -11.12
CA GLY A 362 21.65 2.92 -11.66
C GLY A 362 21.91 1.85 -10.61
N LYS A 363 23.17 1.54 -10.30
CA LYS A 363 23.60 0.52 -9.33
C LYS A 363 23.13 0.77 -7.88
N TYR A 364 22.66 1.97 -7.56
CA TYR A 364 22.20 2.33 -6.22
C TYR A 364 20.69 2.13 -6.04
N THR A 365 19.94 1.76 -7.09
CA THR A 365 18.48 1.67 -7.07
C THR A 365 17.96 0.69 -6.02
N GLU A 366 18.62 -0.46 -5.84
CA GLU A 366 18.20 -1.48 -4.87
C GLU A 366 18.36 -0.98 -3.42
N ALA A 367 19.52 -0.38 -3.11
CA ALA A 367 19.75 0.22 -1.80
C ALA A 367 18.81 1.41 -1.54
N ALA A 368 18.58 2.23 -2.58
CA ALA A 368 17.63 3.32 -2.52
C ALA A 368 16.21 2.84 -2.23
N SER A 369 15.76 1.76 -2.89
CA SER A 369 14.45 1.16 -2.66
C SER A 369 14.29 0.70 -1.20
N GLY A 370 15.32 0.08 -0.62
CA GLY A 370 15.30 -0.31 0.78
C GLY A 370 15.17 0.89 1.75
N ILE A 371 15.96 1.95 1.53
CA ILE A 371 15.89 3.19 2.33
C ILE A 371 14.52 3.85 2.16
N PHE A 372 13.97 3.85 0.94
CA PHE A 372 12.65 4.39 0.65
C PHE A 372 11.57 3.69 1.46
N MET A 373 11.65 2.35 1.59
CA MET A 373 10.67 1.57 2.38
C MET A 373 10.75 1.85 3.89
N VAL A 374 11.91 2.21 4.43
CA VAL A 374 12.02 2.63 5.85
C VAL A 374 11.13 3.84 6.14
N LEU A 375 10.95 4.73 5.18
CA LEU A 375 10.20 5.98 5.33
C LEU A 375 8.69 5.83 5.04
N VAL A 376 8.24 4.62 4.76
CA VAL A 376 6.81 4.26 4.62
C VAL A 376 6.19 3.90 5.98
N CYS A 377 7.00 3.73 7.01
CA CYS A 377 6.64 3.38 8.39
C CYS A 377 5.80 4.45 9.10
#